data_c649fcbc17baabe12b911b61b9fc3d46
#
_entry.id   c649fcbc17baabe12b911b61b9fc3d46
#
_cell.length_a   1.000
_cell.length_b   1.000
_cell.length_c   1.000
_cell.angle_alpha   90.00
_cell.angle_beta   90.00
_cell.angle_gamma   90.00
#
_symmetry.space_group_name_H-M   'P 1'
#
loop_
_entity.id
_entity.type
_entity.pdbx_description
1 polymer ?
#
loop_
_entity_poly.entity_id
_entity_poly.type
_entity_poly.pdbx_seq_one_letter_code
_entity_poly.pdbx_strand_id
1 'polypeptide(L)'
;MKKRVSKFISLALTAAMVLSLAGCGSSDSAESAPAESGTETTASGETANSTEESTQTAASGEKIVNIGVTDSLGSINPFVIDQTFINKYAVDLQFLPLVEFDENLNFEYILADSITTEDNKNFIVHINDDATWSDGNPITAYDVEYSFLRLASPIVANATLVYNVFEGVGDDGFVEEGATGVSGVQVIDDKTIQFTTKEPMSMITFQSAYACYLHTMPKHVIEKFSEAELTTQDWFNHPDVVSGPFMVTDYDTDHYISYVANKNYWK
;
A
#
# COMPACT_ATOMS: atom_id res chain seq x y z
N MET A 1 11.40 49.34 -21.98
CA MET A 1 11.23 49.76 -20.58
C MET A 1 10.32 48.77 -19.86
N LYS A 2 10.75 47.54 -19.58
CA LYS A 2 10.00 46.54 -18.76
C LYS A 2 10.94 45.45 -18.25
N LYS A 3 11.94 45.83 -17.42
CA LYS A 3 12.87 44.86 -16.76
C LYS A 3 13.44 45.40 -15.46
N ARG A 4 12.63 45.98 -14.57
CA ARG A 4 13.14 46.45 -13.26
C ARG A 4 12.18 46.38 -12.07
N VAL A 5 11.11 45.59 -12.13
CA VAL A 5 10.14 45.48 -11.02
C VAL A 5 10.18 44.12 -10.27
N SER A 6 10.94 43.14 -10.77
CA SER A 6 10.92 41.76 -10.22
C SER A 6 11.94 41.46 -9.10
N LYS A 7 12.74 42.43 -8.66
CA LYS A 7 13.81 42.19 -7.65
C LYS A 7 13.55 42.72 -6.24
N PHE A 8 12.41 43.34 -5.97
CA PHE A 8 12.10 43.91 -4.66
C PHE A 8 11.05 43.16 -3.82
N ILE A 9 10.46 42.09 -4.33
CA ILE A 9 9.45 41.31 -3.61
C ILE A 9 10.03 40.12 -2.82
N SER A 10 11.28 39.73 -3.10
CA SER A 10 11.90 38.57 -2.42
C SER A 10 12.63 38.90 -1.10
N LEU A 11 12.68 40.16 -0.68
CA LEU A 11 13.41 40.55 0.53
C LEU A 11 12.54 40.90 1.74
N ALA A 12 11.22 40.85 1.61
CA ALA A 12 10.28 41.22 2.67
C ALA A 12 9.68 40.01 3.44
N LEU A 13 9.99 38.76 3.03
CA LEU A 13 9.37 37.57 3.66
C LEU A 13 10.32 36.81 4.62
N THR A 14 11.56 37.26 4.78
CA THR A 14 12.55 36.61 5.67
C THR A 14 12.75 37.29 7.03
N ALA A 15 12.01 38.34 7.35
CA ALA A 15 12.17 39.10 8.61
C ALA A 15 11.10 38.82 9.70
N ALA A 16 10.18 37.88 9.48
CA ALA A 16 9.05 37.64 10.40
C ALA A 16 9.13 36.35 11.24
N MET A 17 10.26 35.60 11.22
CA MET A 17 10.36 34.31 11.93
C MET A 17 11.44 34.25 13.03
N VAL A 18 11.86 35.32 13.61
CA VAL A 18 12.93 35.32 14.66
C VAL A 18 12.49 35.93 16.00
N LEU A 19 11.20 36.08 16.29
CA LEU A 19 10.76 36.64 17.59
C LEU A 19 9.72 35.76 18.30
N SER A 20 10.08 34.52 18.65
CA SER A 20 9.27 33.73 19.58
C SER A 20 10.08 32.65 20.32
N LEU A 21 11.23 33.02 20.88
CA LEU A 21 11.97 32.15 21.82
C LEU A 21 12.61 33.03 22.91
N ALA A 22 11.81 33.54 23.83
CA ALA A 22 12.29 34.04 25.12
C ALA A 22 11.15 34.04 26.13
N GLY A 23 11.14 33.04 27.03
CA GLY A 23 10.18 32.97 28.12
C GLY A 23 10.24 31.65 28.87
N CYS A 24 11.40 31.31 29.44
CA CYS A 24 11.50 30.30 30.48
C CYS A 24 12.38 30.85 31.58
N GLY A 25 11.82 31.14 32.71
CA GLY A 25 12.47 31.59 33.94
C GLY A 25 11.80 30.93 35.15
N SER A 26 12.49 29.99 35.63
CA SER A 26 12.79 29.39 36.94
C SER A 26 12.20 29.99 38.21
N SER A 27 11.87 29.14 39.14
CA SER A 27 12.33 28.96 40.55
C SER A 27 11.28 28.22 41.37
N ASP A 28 11.57 27.20 42.01
CA ASP A 28 12.35 26.83 43.15
C ASP A 28 11.51 26.37 44.34
N SER A 29 11.82 25.19 44.84
CA SER A 29 11.91 24.74 46.24
C SER A 29 10.71 24.23 47.03
N ALA A 30 10.89 22.97 47.41
CA ALA A 30 10.79 22.37 48.75
C ALA A 30 9.43 21.90 49.26
N GLU A 31 9.37 20.64 49.50
CA GLU A 31 9.56 19.80 50.69
C GLU A 31 8.28 19.42 51.48
N SER A 32 8.30 18.14 51.82
CA SER A 32 7.65 17.42 52.94
C SER A 32 6.25 16.82 52.77
N ALA A 33 6.29 15.49 52.81
CA ALA A 33 5.26 14.59 53.32
C ALA A 33 5.17 14.74 54.87
N PRO A 34 4.26 14.05 55.62
CA PRO A 34 3.47 12.85 55.33
C PRO A 34 2.08 12.75 55.97
N ALA A 35 1.41 11.65 55.68
CA ALA A 35 0.60 10.78 56.54
C ALA A 35 -0.91 11.06 56.74
N GLU A 36 -1.56 9.95 56.48
CA GLU A 36 -2.60 9.20 57.23
C GLU A 36 -4.10 9.55 57.12
N SER A 37 -4.79 8.46 56.73
CA SER A 37 -5.93 7.84 57.41
C SER A 37 -7.33 8.38 57.27
N GLY A 38 -8.24 7.49 56.89
CA GLY A 38 -9.62 7.51 57.33
C GLY A 38 -10.68 7.29 56.26
N THR A 39 -10.96 6.06 55.93
CA THR A 39 -12.18 5.25 56.21
C THR A 39 -13.56 5.84 55.88
N GLU A 40 -14.30 5.01 55.12
CA GLU A 40 -15.75 4.76 55.05
C GLU A 40 -16.66 5.79 54.32
N THR A 41 -17.43 5.35 53.43
CA THR A 41 -18.51 4.39 53.20
C THR A 41 -19.68 5.06 52.43
N THR A 42 -20.23 4.26 51.55
CA THR A 42 -21.58 4.17 51.03
C THR A 42 -22.04 4.99 49.81
N ALA A 43 -22.31 4.20 48.81
CA ALA A 43 -23.57 3.83 48.21
C ALA A 43 -24.06 4.62 46.96
N SER A 44 -24.25 3.79 45.95
CA SER A 44 -25.34 3.77 44.98
C SER A 44 -25.36 4.78 43.83
N GLY A 45 -25.20 4.23 42.67
CA GLY A 45 -25.58 4.85 41.40
C GLY A 45 -25.21 3.93 40.25
N GLU A 46 -25.95 2.81 40.06
CA GLU A 46 -25.95 2.03 38.84
C GLU A 46 -26.34 2.92 37.66
N THR A 47 -25.43 3.01 36.70
CA THR A 47 -25.82 3.27 35.32
C THR A 47 -25.13 2.22 34.49
N ALA A 48 -25.85 1.17 34.17
CA ALA A 48 -25.49 0.15 33.24
C ALA A 48 -25.34 0.78 31.85
N ASN A 49 -24.11 0.86 31.37
CA ASN A 49 -23.84 1.08 29.98
C ASN A 49 -23.72 -0.31 29.37
N SER A 50 -24.82 -0.79 28.79
CA SER A 50 -24.84 -2.03 28.01
C SER A 50 -24.06 -1.81 26.72
N THR A 51 -22.80 -2.19 26.75
CA THR A 51 -22.05 -2.48 25.53
C THR A 51 -22.70 -3.76 24.97
N GLU A 52 -23.47 -3.63 23.92
CA GLU A 52 -23.90 -4.77 23.12
C GLU A 52 -22.66 -5.35 22.44
N GLU A 53 -22.08 -6.33 23.09
CA GLU A 53 -21.12 -7.24 22.51
C GLU A 53 -21.90 -8.08 21.49
N SER A 54 -21.80 -7.74 20.21
CA SER A 54 -22.33 -8.55 19.12
C SER A 54 -21.49 -9.82 19.02
N THR A 55 -21.82 -10.80 19.87
CA THR A 55 -21.33 -12.16 19.76
C THR A 55 -22.01 -12.80 18.56
N GLN A 56 -21.38 -12.70 17.40
CA GLN A 56 -21.68 -13.61 16.29
C GLN A 56 -21.31 -15.02 16.74
N THR A 57 -22.32 -15.84 16.99
CA THR A 57 -22.15 -17.25 17.35
C THR A 57 -21.67 -17.97 16.09
N ALA A 58 -20.38 -18.22 16.00
CA ALA A 58 -19.80 -19.04 14.94
C ALA A 58 -20.41 -20.43 14.95
N ALA A 59 -20.87 -20.88 13.80
CA ALA A 59 -21.23 -22.30 13.59
C ALA A 59 -19.99 -23.16 13.87
N SER A 60 -20.17 -24.26 14.56
CA SER A 60 -19.17 -25.15 15.12
C SER A 60 -18.06 -25.52 14.11
N GLY A 61 -16.85 -25.01 14.31
CA GLY A 61 -15.64 -25.42 13.61
C GLY A 61 -14.88 -24.34 12.83
N GLU A 62 -15.45 -23.17 12.61
CA GLU A 62 -14.81 -22.09 11.87
C GLU A 62 -13.93 -21.24 12.82
N LYS A 63 -12.65 -21.05 12.46
CA LYS A 63 -11.73 -20.20 13.24
C LYS A 63 -11.89 -18.76 12.73
N ILE A 64 -12.37 -17.88 13.59
CA ILE A 64 -12.48 -16.43 13.31
C ILE A 64 -11.34 -15.71 14.04
N VAL A 65 -10.64 -14.84 13.32
CA VAL A 65 -9.63 -13.93 13.87
C VAL A 65 -10.09 -12.49 13.63
N ASN A 66 -10.25 -11.73 14.70
CA ASN A 66 -10.55 -10.30 14.64
C ASN A 66 -9.29 -9.49 14.92
N ILE A 67 -8.95 -8.59 14.01
CA ILE A 67 -7.77 -7.71 14.12
C ILE A 67 -8.27 -6.27 14.19
N GLY A 68 -8.03 -5.62 15.32
CA GLY A 68 -8.31 -4.18 15.46
C GLY A 68 -7.18 -3.36 14.87
N VAL A 69 -7.52 -2.30 14.15
CA VAL A 69 -6.58 -1.34 13.57
C VAL A 69 -6.91 0.07 14.01
N THR A 70 -5.94 0.96 14.00
CA THR A 70 -6.09 2.35 14.50
C THR A 70 -6.29 3.38 13.41
N ASP A 71 -6.06 3.01 12.15
CA ASP A 71 -6.26 3.87 10.98
C ASP A 71 -7.51 3.46 10.20
N SER A 72 -8.08 4.42 9.48
CA SER A 72 -9.19 4.18 8.58
C SER A 72 -8.75 3.38 7.36
N LEU A 73 -9.56 2.40 6.99
CA LEU A 73 -9.45 1.70 5.73
C LEU A 73 -10.13 2.54 4.64
N GLY A 74 -9.35 3.10 3.73
CA GLY A 74 -9.86 3.93 2.64
C GLY A 74 -10.40 3.08 1.49
N SER A 75 -9.54 2.64 0.59
CA SER A 75 -9.89 1.78 -0.55
C SER A 75 -9.09 0.49 -0.52
N ILE A 76 -9.69 -0.59 -1.02
CA ILE A 76 -9.03 -1.88 -1.27
C ILE A 76 -8.78 -2.13 -2.76
N ASN A 77 -9.04 -1.12 -3.61
CA ASN A 77 -8.70 -1.17 -5.03
C ASN A 77 -7.22 -0.79 -5.24
N PRO A 78 -6.36 -1.70 -5.72
CA PRO A 78 -4.92 -1.47 -5.86
C PRO A 78 -4.55 -0.28 -6.76
N PHE A 79 -5.44 0.14 -7.65
CA PHE A 79 -5.18 1.25 -8.57
C PHE A 79 -5.41 2.63 -7.95
N VAL A 80 -6.11 2.72 -6.82
CA VAL A 80 -6.48 4.01 -6.19
C VAL A 80 -6.13 4.10 -4.71
N ILE A 81 -5.58 3.06 -4.12
CA ILE A 81 -5.20 3.11 -2.70
C ILE A 81 -4.11 4.16 -2.48
N ASP A 82 -4.19 4.86 -1.36
CA ASP A 82 -3.01 5.48 -0.79
C ASP A 82 -2.13 4.39 -0.17
N GLN A 83 -0.83 4.60 -0.12
CA GLN A 83 0.11 3.60 0.40
C GLN A 83 0.23 3.66 1.93
N THR A 84 -0.89 3.87 2.64
CA THR A 84 -0.92 3.68 4.09
C THR A 84 -0.78 2.20 4.43
N PHE A 85 -0.17 1.90 5.58
CA PHE A 85 0.07 0.50 5.96
C PHE A 85 -1.22 -0.31 6.02
N ILE A 86 -2.32 0.28 6.51
CA ILE A 86 -3.57 -0.45 6.65
C ILE A 86 -4.17 -0.83 5.30
N ASN A 87 -4.16 0.11 4.34
CA ASN A 87 -4.66 -0.15 2.99
C ASN A 87 -3.78 -1.16 2.27
N LYS A 88 -2.44 -1.02 2.38
CA LYS A 88 -1.51 -1.97 1.82
C LYS A 88 -1.76 -3.39 2.35
N TYR A 89 -1.82 -3.60 3.67
CA TYR A 89 -2.06 -4.92 4.24
C TYR A 89 -3.43 -5.50 3.84
N ALA A 90 -4.46 -4.67 3.73
CA ALA A 90 -5.76 -5.13 3.26
C ALA A 90 -5.72 -5.62 1.81
N VAL A 91 -4.92 -4.98 0.96
CA VAL A 91 -4.72 -5.39 -0.43
C VAL A 91 -3.79 -6.60 -0.53
N ASP A 92 -2.69 -6.65 0.22
CA ASP A 92 -1.71 -7.75 0.20
C ASP A 92 -2.34 -9.11 0.54
N LEU A 93 -3.40 -9.13 1.34
CA LEU A 93 -4.15 -10.35 1.62
C LEU A 93 -4.84 -10.95 0.39
N GLN A 94 -5.10 -10.12 -0.63
CA GLN A 94 -5.81 -10.51 -1.86
C GLN A 94 -4.91 -10.52 -3.08
N PHE A 95 -4.05 -9.50 -3.24
CA PHE A 95 -3.20 -9.31 -4.41
C PHE A 95 -1.74 -9.20 -3.97
N LEU A 96 -0.98 -10.23 -4.28
CA LEU A 96 0.39 -10.33 -3.81
C LEU A 96 1.32 -9.34 -4.52
N PRO A 97 2.20 -8.66 -3.77
CA PRO A 97 3.36 -7.96 -4.34
C PRO A 97 4.45 -8.96 -4.74
N LEU A 98 5.47 -8.48 -5.44
CA LEU A 98 6.61 -9.32 -5.82
C LEU A 98 7.42 -9.75 -4.59
N VAL A 99 7.63 -8.84 -3.65
CA VAL A 99 8.35 -9.05 -2.38
C VAL A 99 7.66 -8.31 -1.25
N GLU A 100 7.90 -8.72 -0.01
CA GLU A 100 7.48 -8.02 1.21
C GLU A 100 8.61 -7.94 2.23
N PHE A 101 8.39 -7.18 3.30
CA PHE A 101 9.25 -7.21 4.47
C PHE A 101 8.77 -8.27 5.47
N ASP A 102 9.72 -9.06 5.96
CA ASP A 102 9.50 -9.92 7.12
C ASP A 102 9.47 -9.09 8.43
N GLU A 103 9.23 -9.76 9.55
CA GLU A 103 9.23 -9.16 10.89
C GLU A 103 10.58 -8.55 11.32
N ASN A 104 11.67 -8.91 10.64
CA ASN A 104 13.03 -8.42 10.89
C ASN A 104 13.46 -7.36 9.87
N LEU A 105 12.53 -6.90 9.01
CA LEU A 105 12.77 -5.96 7.91
C LEU A 105 13.73 -6.50 6.82
N ASN A 106 13.82 -7.81 6.66
CA ASN A 106 14.44 -8.41 5.49
C ASN A 106 13.39 -8.57 4.38
N PHE A 107 13.84 -8.63 3.13
CA PHE A 107 12.94 -8.91 2.03
C PHE A 107 12.61 -10.40 1.97
N GLU A 108 11.32 -10.71 1.96
CA GLU A 108 10.77 -12.01 1.66
C GLU A 108 10.20 -12.01 0.24
N TYR A 109 10.57 -13.02 -0.55
CA TYR A 109 10.02 -13.20 -1.88
C TYR A 109 8.62 -13.80 -1.78
N ILE A 110 7.62 -13.08 -2.31
CA ILE A 110 6.21 -13.46 -2.21
C ILE A 110 5.74 -14.04 -3.53
N LEU A 111 5.48 -13.21 -4.53
CA LEU A 111 5.11 -13.65 -5.88
C LEU A 111 6.32 -13.93 -6.75
N ALA A 112 7.37 -13.13 -6.63
CA ALA A 112 8.67 -13.46 -7.20
C ALA A 112 9.31 -14.62 -6.43
N ASP A 113 10.16 -15.40 -7.07
CA ASP A 113 11.09 -16.30 -6.41
C ASP A 113 12.54 -15.81 -6.48
N SER A 114 12.85 -14.91 -7.43
CA SER A 114 14.14 -14.23 -7.48
C SER A 114 14.07 -12.86 -8.14
N ILE A 115 14.97 -11.95 -7.71
CA ILE A 115 15.26 -10.69 -8.38
C ILE A 115 16.78 -10.59 -8.49
N THR A 116 17.30 -10.41 -9.71
CA THR A 116 18.74 -10.33 -9.96
C THR A 116 19.09 -9.10 -10.79
N THR A 117 20.32 -8.62 -10.65
CA THR A 117 20.89 -7.57 -11.49
C THR A 117 22.41 -7.72 -11.54
N GLU A 118 23.00 -7.46 -12.71
CA GLU A 118 24.47 -7.45 -12.88
C GLU A 118 25.03 -6.02 -12.88
N ASP A 119 24.20 -5.04 -13.22
CA ASP A 119 24.60 -3.65 -13.49
C ASP A 119 23.86 -2.61 -12.64
N ASN A 120 22.99 -3.05 -11.73
CA ASN A 120 22.11 -2.19 -10.93
C ASN A 120 21.17 -1.29 -11.76
N LYS A 121 20.97 -1.62 -13.01
CA LYS A 121 20.10 -0.91 -13.95
C LYS A 121 19.03 -1.81 -14.53
N ASN A 122 19.41 -3.04 -14.89
CA ASN A 122 18.51 -4.05 -15.38
C ASN A 122 18.21 -5.06 -14.27
N PHE A 123 16.96 -5.11 -13.83
CA PHE A 123 16.47 -6.00 -12.78
C PHE A 123 15.64 -7.09 -13.42
N ILE A 124 16.10 -8.33 -13.33
CA ILE A 124 15.39 -9.51 -13.83
C ILE A 124 14.61 -10.11 -12.67
N VAL A 125 13.31 -10.16 -12.81
CA VAL A 125 12.37 -10.74 -11.83
C VAL A 125 11.86 -12.05 -12.41
N HIS A 126 12.02 -13.14 -11.65
CA HIS A 126 11.41 -14.42 -11.95
C HIS A 126 10.21 -14.63 -11.03
N ILE A 127 9.03 -14.88 -11.61
CA ILE A 127 7.79 -15.17 -10.91
C ILE A 127 7.79 -16.66 -10.57
N ASN A 128 7.37 -17.00 -9.36
CA ASN A 128 7.31 -18.38 -8.91
C ASN A 128 6.53 -19.24 -9.90
N ASP A 129 7.12 -20.38 -10.28
CA ASP A 129 6.57 -21.28 -11.30
C ASP A 129 5.19 -21.85 -10.91
N ASP A 130 4.97 -22.08 -9.60
CA ASP A 130 3.73 -22.64 -9.06
C ASP A 130 2.65 -21.57 -8.82
N ALA A 131 2.97 -20.28 -9.00
CA ALA A 131 2.04 -19.20 -8.74
C ALA A 131 0.84 -19.25 -9.68
N THR A 132 -0.36 -19.34 -9.09
CA THR A 132 -1.63 -19.35 -9.81
C THR A 132 -2.63 -18.38 -9.17
N TRP A 133 -3.54 -17.88 -9.97
CA TRP A 133 -4.74 -17.20 -9.52
C TRP A 133 -5.71 -18.18 -8.84
N SER A 134 -6.65 -17.67 -8.02
CA SER A 134 -7.66 -18.49 -7.34
C SER A 134 -8.57 -19.27 -8.29
N ASP A 135 -8.68 -18.87 -9.54
CA ASP A 135 -9.41 -19.56 -10.61
C ASP A 135 -8.58 -20.65 -11.32
N GLY A 136 -7.31 -20.83 -10.94
CA GLY A 136 -6.40 -21.84 -11.46
C GLY A 136 -5.58 -21.40 -12.68
N ASN A 137 -5.78 -20.19 -13.22
CA ASN A 137 -4.92 -19.66 -14.26
C ASN A 137 -3.52 -19.36 -13.71
N PRO A 138 -2.42 -19.59 -14.48
CA PRO A 138 -1.08 -19.24 -14.04
C PRO A 138 -0.94 -17.72 -13.90
N ILE A 139 -0.18 -17.28 -12.90
CA ILE A 139 0.26 -15.88 -12.80
C ILE A 139 1.50 -15.74 -13.67
N THR A 140 1.48 -14.75 -14.55
CA THR A 140 2.51 -14.57 -15.59
C THR A 140 3.17 -13.20 -15.52
N ALA A 141 4.31 -13.08 -16.21
CA ALA A 141 5.00 -11.81 -16.44
C ALA A 141 4.12 -10.79 -17.17
N TYR A 142 3.15 -11.24 -17.98
CA TYR A 142 2.17 -10.36 -18.63
C TYR A 142 1.17 -9.73 -17.67
N ASP A 143 0.86 -10.40 -16.55
CA ASP A 143 0.02 -9.82 -15.49
C ASP A 143 0.77 -8.71 -14.77
N VAL A 144 2.08 -8.91 -14.53
CA VAL A 144 2.96 -7.91 -13.91
C VAL A 144 3.15 -6.69 -14.82
N GLU A 145 3.44 -6.91 -16.11
CA GLU A 145 3.54 -5.82 -17.10
C GLU A 145 2.24 -5.03 -17.19
N TYR A 146 1.11 -5.71 -17.29
CA TYR A 146 -0.20 -5.09 -17.35
C TYR A 146 -0.46 -4.21 -16.11
N SER A 147 -0.18 -4.74 -14.93
CA SER A 147 -0.36 -4.02 -13.67
C SER A 147 0.49 -2.77 -13.61
N PHE A 148 1.78 -2.88 -14.01
CA PHE A 148 2.68 -1.73 -14.09
C PHE A 148 2.15 -0.64 -15.03
N LEU A 149 1.76 -1.03 -16.26
CA LEU A 149 1.27 -0.09 -17.26
C LEU A 149 -0.01 0.65 -16.80
N ARG A 150 -0.92 -0.06 -16.10
CA ARG A 150 -2.14 0.54 -15.57
C ARG A 150 -1.85 1.48 -14.39
N LEU A 151 -0.96 1.09 -13.48
CA LEU A 151 -0.52 1.95 -12.36
C LEU A 151 0.24 3.20 -12.84
N ALA A 152 1.01 3.08 -13.92
CA ALA A 152 1.73 4.19 -14.53
C ALA A 152 0.87 4.96 -15.57
N SER A 153 -0.41 4.66 -15.72
CA SER A 153 -1.30 5.35 -16.67
C SER A 153 -1.68 6.75 -16.17
N PRO A 154 -1.63 7.79 -17.03
CA PRO A 154 -2.10 9.13 -16.67
C PRO A 154 -3.62 9.18 -16.44
N ILE A 155 -4.39 8.21 -16.91
CA ILE A 155 -5.84 8.10 -16.69
C ILE A 155 -6.14 7.55 -15.31
N VAL A 156 -5.42 6.52 -14.85
CA VAL A 156 -5.49 5.99 -13.50
C VAL A 156 -4.95 7.00 -12.50
N ALA A 157 -3.88 7.70 -12.87
CA ALA A 157 -3.27 8.82 -12.14
C ALA A 157 -3.03 8.53 -10.66
N ASN A 158 -2.57 7.32 -10.32
CA ASN A 158 -2.19 6.99 -8.95
C ASN A 158 -0.96 7.79 -8.55
N ALA A 159 -1.15 8.82 -7.72
CA ALA A 159 -0.11 9.76 -7.32
C ALA A 159 0.83 9.21 -6.24
N THR A 160 0.56 8.05 -5.67
CA THR A 160 1.35 7.49 -4.56
C THR A 160 2.58 6.73 -5.02
N LEU A 161 2.59 6.24 -6.26
CA LEU A 161 3.71 5.53 -6.86
C LEU A 161 4.24 6.33 -8.06
N VAL A 162 5.51 6.70 -8.00
CA VAL A 162 6.17 7.50 -9.06
C VAL A 162 7.13 6.61 -9.82
N TYR A 163 6.77 6.30 -11.07
CA TYR A 163 7.54 5.39 -11.92
C TYR A 163 8.54 6.08 -12.86
N ASN A 164 8.81 7.38 -12.69
CA ASN A 164 9.68 8.18 -13.57
C ASN A 164 11.13 7.69 -13.67
N VAL A 165 11.54 6.77 -12.80
CA VAL A 165 12.88 6.17 -12.83
C VAL A 165 13.05 5.11 -13.92
N PHE A 166 11.95 4.57 -14.47
CA PHE A 166 12.01 3.53 -15.49
C PHE A 166 12.12 4.11 -16.90
N GLU A 167 12.87 3.42 -17.76
CA GLU A 167 13.03 3.79 -19.16
C GLU A 167 11.66 3.87 -19.87
N GLY A 168 11.45 4.90 -20.66
CA GLY A 168 10.20 5.11 -21.41
C GLY A 168 9.04 5.66 -20.60
N VAL A 169 9.19 5.86 -19.29
CA VAL A 169 8.22 6.57 -18.44
C VAL A 169 8.57 8.05 -18.41
N GLY A 170 7.59 8.93 -18.49
CA GLY A 170 7.78 10.39 -18.45
C GLY A 170 8.36 10.88 -17.12
N ASP A 171 8.85 12.12 -17.10
CA ASP A 171 9.37 12.75 -15.86
C ASP A 171 8.26 13.02 -14.84
N ASP A 172 7.00 13.07 -15.29
CA ASP A 172 5.78 13.13 -14.48
C ASP A 172 5.40 11.79 -13.82
N GLY A 173 6.09 10.70 -14.17
CA GLY A 173 5.86 9.37 -13.63
C GLY A 173 4.87 8.53 -14.42
N PHE A 174 4.37 9.03 -15.56
CA PHE A 174 3.38 8.33 -16.36
C PHE A 174 3.96 7.81 -17.68
N VAL A 175 3.34 6.73 -18.17
CA VAL A 175 3.51 6.26 -19.56
C VAL A 175 2.64 7.11 -20.50
N GLU A 176 2.84 6.97 -21.82
CA GLU A 176 1.91 7.57 -22.79
C GLU A 176 0.50 7.00 -22.61
N GLU A 177 -0.52 7.85 -22.80
CA GLU A 177 -1.92 7.43 -22.71
C GLU A 177 -2.20 6.28 -23.69
N GLY A 178 -2.79 5.19 -23.18
CA GLY A 178 -3.09 3.99 -23.96
C GLY A 178 -1.88 3.13 -24.31
N ALA A 179 -0.73 3.33 -23.65
CA ALA A 179 0.46 2.51 -23.85
C ALA A 179 0.16 1.03 -23.61
N THR A 180 0.61 0.20 -24.55
CA THR A 180 0.52 -1.27 -24.47
C THR A 180 1.86 -1.93 -24.10
N GLY A 181 2.89 -1.13 -23.86
CA GLY A 181 4.22 -1.52 -23.42
C GLY A 181 5.10 -0.30 -23.20
N VAL A 182 6.19 -0.47 -22.49
CA VAL A 182 7.18 0.58 -22.20
C VAL A 182 8.58 -0.04 -22.23
N SER A 183 9.59 0.72 -22.70
CA SER A 183 10.96 0.19 -22.84
C SER A 183 11.58 -0.24 -21.51
N GLY A 184 11.16 0.36 -20.42
CA GLY A 184 11.62 0.04 -19.06
C GLY A 184 11.00 -1.20 -18.44
N VAL A 185 10.00 -1.83 -19.08
CA VAL A 185 9.36 -3.06 -18.57
C VAL A 185 9.13 -4.00 -19.75
N GLN A 186 9.82 -5.13 -19.75
CA GLN A 186 9.82 -6.07 -20.86
C GLN A 186 9.62 -7.50 -20.37
N VAL A 187 8.60 -8.17 -20.88
CA VAL A 187 8.40 -9.60 -20.68
C VAL A 187 9.47 -10.38 -21.50
N ILE A 188 10.25 -11.23 -20.83
CA ILE A 188 11.23 -12.11 -21.46
C ILE A 188 10.58 -13.44 -21.83
N ASP A 189 9.81 -14.01 -20.90
CA ASP A 189 9.00 -15.20 -21.07
C ASP A 189 7.82 -15.17 -20.09
N ASP A 190 7.00 -16.22 -20.05
CA ASP A 190 5.77 -16.26 -19.23
C ASP A 190 6.03 -16.03 -17.72
N LYS A 191 7.24 -16.32 -17.22
CA LYS A 191 7.59 -16.20 -15.81
C LYS A 191 8.69 -15.18 -15.54
N THR A 192 9.28 -14.58 -16.57
CA THR A 192 10.42 -13.69 -16.43
C THR A 192 10.13 -12.31 -17.02
N ILE A 193 10.32 -11.27 -16.21
CA ILE A 193 10.15 -9.88 -16.61
C ILE A 193 11.40 -9.07 -16.26
N GLN A 194 11.80 -8.15 -17.12
CA GLN A 194 12.89 -7.22 -16.90
C GLN A 194 12.35 -5.82 -16.64
N PHE A 195 12.88 -5.20 -15.59
CA PHE A 195 12.72 -3.78 -15.32
C PHE A 195 14.02 -3.06 -15.59
N THR A 196 13.99 -2.01 -16.41
CA THR A 196 15.16 -1.20 -16.76
C THR A 196 14.99 0.23 -16.26
N THR A 197 15.91 0.70 -15.45
CA THR A 197 15.90 2.06 -14.89
C THR A 197 16.77 3.01 -15.73
N LYS A 198 16.42 4.29 -15.74
CA LYS A 198 17.18 5.35 -16.44
C LYS A 198 18.60 5.47 -15.87
N GLU A 199 18.72 5.42 -14.55
CA GLU A 199 19.98 5.50 -13.82
C GLU A 199 20.14 4.27 -12.91
N PRO A 200 21.37 3.84 -12.59
CA PRO A 200 21.58 2.72 -11.68
C PRO A 200 20.98 2.99 -10.30
N MET A 201 20.32 1.98 -9.73
CA MET A 201 19.83 2.00 -8.35
C MET A 201 20.20 0.73 -7.62
N SER A 202 20.24 0.78 -6.28
CA SER A 202 20.53 -0.42 -5.49
C SER A 202 19.38 -1.43 -5.55
N MET A 203 19.67 -2.73 -5.40
CA MET A 203 18.68 -3.79 -5.26
C MET A 203 17.68 -3.47 -4.12
N ILE A 204 18.18 -2.98 -2.98
CA ILE A 204 17.34 -2.60 -1.85
C ILE A 204 16.33 -1.51 -2.25
N THR A 205 16.76 -0.50 -2.99
CA THR A 205 15.88 0.57 -3.47
C THR A 205 14.82 0.03 -4.42
N PHE A 206 15.20 -0.82 -5.38
CA PHE A 206 14.25 -1.45 -6.29
C PHE A 206 13.20 -2.27 -5.55
N GLN A 207 13.62 -3.10 -4.60
CA GLN A 207 12.72 -3.93 -3.81
C GLN A 207 11.80 -3.09 -2.93
N SER A 208 12.36 -2.13 -2.15
CA SER A 208 11.59 -1.36 -1.18
C SER A 208 10.66 -0.30 -1.77
N ALA A 209 11.02 0.28 -2.92
CA ALA A 209 10.24 1.37 -3.51
C ALA A 209 9.26 0.89 -4.60
N TYR A 210 9.53 -0.26 -5.23
CA TYR A 210 8.74 -0.73 -6.38
C TYR A 210 8.21 -2.14 -6.19
N ALA A 211 9.07 -3.14 -5.94
CA ALA A 211 8.66 -4.52 -5.88
C ALA A 211 7.69 -4.84 -4.72
N CYS A 212 7.78 -4.12 -3.59
CA CYS A 212 6.85 -4.23 -2.46
C CYS A 212 5.47 -3.60 -2.69
N TYR A 213 5.35 -2.74 -3.71
CA TYR A 213 4.12 -1.98 -3.97
C TYR A 213 3.48 -2.31 -5.31
N LEU A 214 4.14 -3.11 -6.14
CA LEU A 214 3.59 -3.57 -7.41
C LEU A 214 2.70 -4.79 -7.16
N HIS A 215 1.43 -4.54 -6.82
CA HIS A 215 0.42 -5.58 -6.73
C HIS A 215 0.10 -6.09 -8.12
N THR A 216 0.31 -7.39 -8.33
CA THR A 216 -0.01 -8.03 -9.60
C THR A 216 -1.50 -8.30 -9.70
N MET A 217 -2.12 -7.86 -10.79
CA MET A 217 -3.55 -7.94 -11.05
C MET A 217 -3.87 -8.95 -12.15
N PRO A 218 -5.03 -9.65 -12.08
CA PRO A 218 -5.40 -10.66 -13.05
C PRO A 218 -5.79 -10.02 -14.39
N LYS A 219 -4.83 -9.87 -15.30
CA LYS A 219 -5.04 -9.27 -16.62
C LYS A 219 -6.26 -9.87 -17.33
N HIS A 220 -6.37 -11.19 -17.37
CA HIS A 220 -7.45 -11.93 -18.05
C HIS A 220 -8.85 -11.61 -17.53
N VAL A 221 -8.96 -11.06 -16.31
CA VAL A 221 -10.23 -10.67 -15.70
C VAL A 221 -10.53 -9.19 -15.94
N ILE A 222 -9.52 -8.33 -15.73
CA ILE A 222 -9.73 -6.88 -15.66
C ILE A 222 -9.40 -6.14 -16.96
N GLU A 223 -8.76 -6.77 -17.94
CA GLU A 223 -8.44 -6.13 -19.24
C GLU A 223 -9.69 -5.72 -20.04
N LYS A 224 -10.86 -6.25 -19.69
CA LYS A 224 -12.17 -5.84 -20.27
C LYS A 224 -12.61 -4.46 -19.82
N PHE A 225 -12.07 -3.94 -18.72
CA PHE A 225 -12.36 -2.60 -18.25
C PHE A 225 -11.44 -1.57 -18.92
N SER A 226 -11.98 -0.41 -19.26
CA SER A 226 -11.17 0.73 -19.67
C SER A 226 -10.32 1.22 -18.50
N GLU A 227 -9.24 1.96 -18.77
CA GLU A 227 -8.38 2.51 -17.72
C GLU A 227 -9.14 3.39 -16.71
N ALA A 228 -10.09 4.20 -17.19
CA ALA A 228 -10.93 5.02 -16.32
C ALA A 228 -11.84 4.15 -15.41
N GLU A 229 -12.34 3.03 -15.92
CA GLU A 229 -13.16 2.12 -15.14
C GLU A 229 -12.37 1.37 -14.07
N LEU A 230 -11.06 1.15 -14.24
CA LEU A 230 -10.22 0.52 -13.22
C LEU A 230 -10.26 1.25 -11.87
N THR A 231 -10.53 2.55 -11.87
CA THR A 231 -10.59 3.35 -10.64
C THR A 231 -11.95 3.29 -9.94
N THR A 232 -13.00 2.79 -10.59
CA THR A 232 -14.38 2.90 -10.12
C THR A 232 -15.18 1.60 -10.14
N GLN A 233 -14.61 0.52 -10.68
CA GLN A 233 -15.33 -0.76 -10.77
C GLN A 233 -15.55 -1.39 -9.41
N ASP A 234 -16.79 -1.79 -9.15
CA ASP A 234 -17.19 -2.47 -7.92
C ASP A 234 -16.55 -3.86 -7.76
N TRP A 235 -16.05 -4.46 -8.85
CA TRP A 235 -15.30 -5.71 -8.81
C TRP A 235 -14.14 -5.69 -7.80
N PHE A 236 -13.47 -4.54 -7.63
CA PHE A 236 -12.36 -4.40 -6.68
C PHE A 236 -12.78 -4.47 -5.21
N ASN A 237 -14.06 -4.26 -4.90
CA ASN A 237 -14.59 -4.39 -3.54
C ASN A 237 -14.85 -5.86 -3.18
N HIS A 238 -15.11 -6.71 -4.19
CA HIS A 238 -15.41 -8.14 -4.02
C HIS A 238 -14.77 -8.96 -5.15
N PRO A 239 -13.43 -8.97 -5.26
CA PRO A 239 -12.76 -9.69 -6.35
C PRO A 239 -12.97 -11.19 -6.21
N ASP A 240 -13.44 -11.82 -7.30
CA ASP A 240 -13.64 -13.26 -7.40
C ASP A 240 -12.39 -14.02 -7.85
N VAL A 241 -11.37 -13.31 -8.32
CA VAL A 241 -10.05 -13.84 -8.70
C VAL A 241 -8.97 -13.07 -7.98
N VAL A 242 -8.19 -13.77 -7.15
CA VAL A 242 -7.12 -13.21 -6.31
C VAL A 242 -5.86 -14.06 -6.39
N SER A 243 -4.71 -13.47 -6.09
CA SER A 243 -3.43 -14.20 -5.96
C SER A 243 -3.09 -14.56 -4.51
N GLY A 244 -3.69 -13.88 -3.55
CA GLY A 244 -3.37 -13.96 -2.13
C GLY A 244 -4.13 -15.07 -1.38
N PRO A 245 -3.81 -15.24 -0.09
CA PRO A 245 -4.38 -16.29 0.76
C PRO A 245 -5.83 -16.04 1.17
N PHE A 246 -6.38 -14.84 0.94
CA PHE A 246 -7.73 -14.47 1.36
C PHE A 246 -8.51 -13.77 0.25
N MET A 247 -9.83 -13.84 0.37
CA MET A 247 -10.79 -13.18 -0.51
C MET A 247 -11.73 -12.32 0.36
N VAL A 248 -12.05 -11.10 -0.08
CA VAL A 248 -13.04 -10.26 0.60
C VAL A 248 -14.43 -10.86 0.44
N THR A 249 -15.18 -10.89 1.53
CA THR A 249 -16.58 -11.30 1.55
C THR A 249 -17.52 -10.17 1.88
N ASP A 250 -17.03 -9.17 2.61
CA ASP A 250 -17.81 -7.99 2.97
C ASP A 250 -16.86 -6.83 3.30
N TYR A 251 -17.25 -5.63 2.93
CA TYR A 251 -16.44 -4.43 3.07
C TYR A 251 -17.30 -3.20 3.34
N ASP A 252 -17.05 -2.55 4.44
CA ASP A 252 -17.66 -1.27 4.81
C ASP A 252 -16.54 -0.26 5.10
N THR A 253 -16.42 0.75 4.25
CA THR A 253 -15.39 1.79 4.35
C THR A 253 -15.40 2.41 5.75
N ASP A 254 -14.22 2.59 6.34
CA ASP A 254 -13.99 3.14 7.69
C ASP A 254 -14.48 2.27 8.86
N HIS A 255 -15.12 1.14 8.62
CA HIS A 255 -15.63 0.29 9.70
C HIS A 255 -14.95 -1.07 9.76
N TYR A 256 -15.03 -1.87 8.71
CA TYR A 256 -14.45 -3.20 8.68
C TYR A 256 -14.25 -3.75 7.27
N ILE A 257 -13.45 -4.79 7.19
CA ILE A 257 -13.35 -5.68 6.04
C ILE A 257 -13.34 -7.12 6.54
N SER A 258 -14.11 -7.97 5.88
CA SER A 258 -14.21 -9.38 6.19
C SER A 258 -13.60 -10.22 5.08
N TYR A 259 -12.87 -11.23 5.47
CA TYR A 259 -12.18 -12.13 4.54
C TYR A 259 -12.57 -13.58 4.81
N VAL A 260 -12.49 -14.38 3.77
CA VAL A 260 -12.50 -15.85 3.84
C VAL A 260 -11.20 -16.39 3.23
N ALA A 261 -10.72 -17.51 3.72
CA ALA A 261 -9.54 -18.16 3.17
C ALA A 261 -9.74 -18.52 1.69
N ASN A 262 -8.79 -18.18 0.83
CA ASN A 262 -8.70 -18.66 -0.53
C ASN A 262 -8.30 -20.14 -0.52
N LYS A 263 -9.22 -21.03 -0.81
CA LYS A 263 -8.98 -22.48 -0.79
C LYS A 263 -8.07 -22.97 -1.93
N ASN A 264 -7.88 -22.14 -2.93
CA ASN A 264 -7.04 -22.41 -4.09
C ASN A 264 -5.70 -21.64 -4.02
N TYR A 265 -5.34 -21.15 -2.83
CA TYR A 265 -4.06 -20.49 -2.65
C TYR A 265 -2.91 -21.47 -2.92
N TRP A 266 -2.02 -21.09 -3.81
CA TRP A 266 -0.96 -21.93 -4.38
C TRP A 266 0.24 -22.15 -3.44
N LYS A 267 0.38 -21.36 -2.37
CA LYS A 267 1.53 -21.37 -1.43
C LYS A 267 1.18 -22.04 -0.10
#